data_8a0efe01a517396d03a883164c8f5994
#
_entry.id   8a0efe01a517396d03a883164c8f5994
#
_cell.length_a   1.000
_cell.length_b   1.000
_cell.length_c   1.000
_cell.angle_alpha   90.00
_cell.angle_beta   90.00
_cell.angle_gamma   90.00
#
_symmetry.space_group_name_H-M   'P 1'
#
loop_
_entity.id
_entity.type
_entity.pdbx_description
1 polymer ?
#
loop_
_entity_poly.entity_id
_entity_poly.type
_entity_poly.pdbx_seq_one_letter_code
_entity_poly.pdbx_strand_id
1 'polypeptide(L)'
;LAQADELFESGELELAQEVYQQALKRDSYNDRARAKVGETAALITENEFSKIMSRGYTLLESGEPELAIAAFLRATGLGIHEEQALAAITQTENEIANAEINQIRGVITQAEGDEQWQLAVDEYDKVLAIDANLLFAISGRDYAGKRARLDRLLVEGIDNPHRFSEDAVFEQILDVYYTGRAID
;
A
#
# COMPACT_ATOMS: atom_id res chain seq x y z
N LEU A 1 10.88 -45.90 -16.23
CA LEU A 1 11.61 -44.69 -15.86
C LEU A 1 12.09 -43.90 -17.10
N ALA A 2 12.61 -44.55 -18.16
CA ALA A 2 13.08 -43.85 -19.36
C ALA A 2 12.05 -42.87 -19.95
N GLN A 3 10.78 -43.31 -20.08
CA GLN A 3 9.72 -42.44 -20.55
C GLN A 3 9.50 -41.23 -19.61
N ALA A 4 9.62 -41.42 -18.29
CA ALA A 4 9.48 -40.32 -17.34
C ALA A 4 10.67 -39.35 -17.41
N ASP A 5 11.87 -39.85 -17.66
CA ASP A 5 13.05 -39.04 -17.84
C ASP A 5 12.93 -38.19 -19.13
N GLU A 6 12.41 -38.74 -20.24
CA GLU A 6 12.13 -38.00 -21.48
C GLU A 6 11.12 -36.88 -21.26
N LEU A 7 10.00 -37.14 -20.54
CA LEU A 7 8.98 -36.13 -20.18
C LEU A 7 9.57 -35.04 -19.28
N PHE A 8 10.43 -35.40 -18.34
CA PHE A 8 11.14 -34.46 -17.48
C PHE A 8 12.06 -33.53 -18.28
N GLU A 9 12.85 -34.10 -19.19
CA GLU A 9 13.77 -33.35 -20.06
C GLU A 9 13.02 -32.45 -21.06
N SER A 10 11.83 -32.87 -21.52
CA SER A 10 10.95 -32.03 -22.38
C SER A 10 10.20 -30.93 -21.63
N GLY A 11 10.26 -30.91 -20.28
CA GLY A 11 9.58 -29.93 -19.45
C GLY A 11 8.11 -30.27 -19.15
N GLU A 12 7.65 -31.48 -19.53
CA GLU A 12 6.30 -31.98 -19.22
C GLU A 12 6.26 -32.55 -17.79
N LEU A 13 6.50 -31.67 -16.81
CA LEU A 13 6.81 -32.05 -15.43
C LEU A 13 5.65 -32.78 -14.73
N GLU A 14 4.42 -32.41 -14.95
CA GLU A 14 3.24 -33.04 -14.35
C GLU A 14 3.09 -34.48 -14.86
N LEU A 15 3.29 -34.70 -16.16
CA LEU A 15 3.27 -36.04 -16.77
C LEU A 15 4.45 -36.88 -16.30
N ALA A 16 5.64 -36.26 -16.22
CA ALA A 16 6.83 -36.95 -15.68
C ALA A 16 6.59 -37.41 -14.25
N GLN A 17 6.03 -36.54 -13.39
CA GLN A 17 5.72 -36.84 -12.00
C GLN A 17 4.74 -38.01 -11.90
N GLU A 18 3.68 -38.03 -12.71
CA GLU A 18 2.71 -39.12 -12.73
C GLU A 18 3.38 -40.45 -13.06
N VAL A 19 4.24 -40.52 -14.10
CA VAL A 19 4.94 -41.74 -14.50
C VAL A 19 5.94 -42.19 -13.43
N TYR A 20 6.68 -41.28 -12.78
CA TYR A 20 7.55 -41.61 -11.65
C TYR A 20 6.71 -42.13 -10.44
N GLN A 21 5.56 -41.58 -10.14
CA GLN A 21 4.65 -42.09 -9.08
C GLN A 21 4.11 -43.48 -9.41
N GLN A 22 3.80 -43.75 -10.69
CA GLN A 22 3.39 -45.08 -11.12
C GLN A 22 4.52 -46.11 -10.96
N ALA A 23 5.77 -45.70 -11.21
CA ALA A 23 6.92 -46.54 -10.94
C ALA A 23 7.05 -46.90 -9.45
N LEU A 24 6.86 -45.92 -8.56
CA LEU A 24 6.86 -46.15 -7.10
C LEU A 24 5.71 -47.04 -6.61
N LYS A 25 4.55 -46.98 -7.25
CA LYS A 25 3.43 -47.92 -6.93
C LYS A 25 3.76 -49.36 -7.28
N ARG A 26 4.60 -49.60 -8.28
CA ARG A 26 5.07 -50.96 -8.70
C ARG A 26 6.24 -51.45 -7.87
N ASP A 27 7.14 -50.55 -7.51
CA ASP A 27 8.32 -50.82 -6.70
C ASP A 27 8.53 -49.64 -5.71
N SER A 28 8.05 -49.84 -4.50
CA SER A 28 8.11 -48.82 -3.44
C SER A 28 9.50 -48.56 -2.90
N TYR A 29 10.46 -49.45 -3.22
CA TYR A 29 11.88 -49.32 -2.82
C TYR A 29 12.75 -48.67 -3.92
N ASN A 30 12.16 -48.22 -5.02
CA ASN A 30 12.89 -47.55 -6.09
C ASN A 30 13.31 -46.13 -5.67
N ASP A 31 14.52 -46.02 -5.12
CA ASP A 31 15.05 -44.76 -4.60
C ASP A 31 15.22 -43.69 -5.69
N ARG A 32 15.55 -44.11 -6.93
CA ARG A 32 15.64 -43.16 -8.05
C ARG A 32 14.28 -42.57 -8.39
N ALA A 33 13.24 -43.37 -8.46
CA ALA A 33 11.88 -42.88 -8.72
C ALA A 33 11.41 -41.96 -7.60
N ARG A 34 11.72 -42.29 -6.32
CA ARG A 34 11.39 -41.45 -5.18
C ARG A 34 12.05 -40.07 -5.22
N ALA A 35 13.38 -40.06 -5.53
CA ALA A 35 14.11 -38.81 -5.68
C ALA A 35 13.54 -37.97 -6.83
N LYS A 36 13.23 -38.59 -7.98
CA LYS A 36 12.67 -37.90 -9.14
C LYS A 36 11.26 -37.37 -8.90
N VAL A 37 10.41 -38.02 -8.14
CA VAL A 37 9.10 -37.47 -7.70
C VAL A 37 9.31 -36.19 -6.89
N GLY A 38 10.26 -36.17 -5.94
CA GLY A 38 10.55 -35.00 -5.13
C GLY A 38 11.12 -33.85 -5.96
N GLU A 39 12.07 -34.14 -6.84
CA GLU A 39 12.68 -33.16 -7.75
C GLU A 39 11.62 -32.53 -8.67
N THR A 40 10.79 -33.37 -9.30
CA THR A 40 9.72 -32.89 -10.21
C THR A 40 8.68 -32.07 -9.47
N ALA A 41 8.28 -32.49 -8.26
CA ALA A 41 7.36 -31.73 -7.44
C ALA A 41 7.89 -30.34 -7.07
N ALA A 42 9.19 -30.25 -6.72
CA ALA A 42 9.84 -28.97 -6.42
C ALA A 42 9.86 -28.04 -7.64
N LEU A 43 10.19 -28.57 -8.84
CA LEU A 43 10.19 -27.79 -10.07
C LEU A 43 8.77 -27.32 -10.48
N ILE A 44 7.75 -28.15 -10.30
CA ILE A 44 6.36 -27.75 -10.55
C ILE A 44 5.97 -26.59 -9.63
N THR A 45 6.29 -26.68 -8.34
CA THR A 45 6.01 -25.61 -7.37
C THR A 45 6.76 -24.32 -7.71
N GLU A 46 8.03 -24.42 -8.14
CA GLU A 46 8.86 -23.29 -8.57
C GLU A 46 8.26 -22.59 -9.81
N ASN A 47 7.84 -23.39 -10.80
CA ASN A 47 7.20 -22.88 -12.01
C ASN A 47 5.85 -22.19 -11.69
N GLU A 48 5.06 -22.77 -10.78
CA GLU A 48 3.81 -22.19 -10.34
C GLU A 48 4.04 -20.87 -9.59
N PHE A 49 5.04 -20.82 -8.70
CA PHE A 49 5.43 -19.59 -8.01
C PHE A 49 5.79 -18.49 -9.02
N SER A 50 6.70 -18.80 -9.94
CA SER A 50 7.16 -17.86 -10.98
C SER A 50 6.01 -17.34 -11.84
N LYS A 51 5.08 -18.21 -12.21
CA LYS A 51 3.88 -17.86 -12.99
C LYS A 51 2.95 -16.94 -12.24
N ILE A 52 2.71 -17.21 -10.95
CA ILE A 52 1.85 -16.39 -10.11
C ILE A 52 2.49 -15.02 -9.87
N MET A 53 3.80 -14.96 -9.57
CA MET A 53 4.54 -13.71 -9.40
C MET A 53 4.51 -12.86 -10.68
N SER A 54 4.78 -13.46 -11.83
CA SER A 54 4.71 -12.78 -13.14
C SER A 54 3.32 -12.20 -13.39
N ARG A 55 2.26 -12.95 -13.07
CA ARG A 55 0.89 -12.45 -13.17
C ARG A 55 0.66 -11.27 -12.26
N GLY A 56 1.16 -11.30 -11.02
CA GLY A 56 1.07 -10.18 -10.08
C GLY A 56 1.69 -8.90 -10.64
N TYR A 57 2.90 -9.00 -11.17
CA TYR A 57 3.56 -7.84 -11.80
C TYR A 57 2.82 -7.33 -13.05
N THR A 58 2.28 -8.22 -13.89
CA THR A 58 1.44 -7.79 -15.03
C THR A 58 0.19 -7.03 -14.58
N LEU A 59 -0.42 -7.45 -13.47
CA LEU A 59 -1.57 -6.73 -12.89
C LEU A 59 -1.17 -5.34 -12.37
N LEU A 60 0.02 -5.18 -11.77
CA LEU A 60 0.55 -3.86 -11.41
C LEU A 60 0.73 -2.95 -12.63
N GLU A 61 1.34 -3.47 -13.70
CA GLU A 61 1.50 -2.74 -14.96
C GLU A 61 0.16 -2.33 -15.59
N SER A 62 -0.89 -3.11 -15.35
CA SER A 62 -2.25 -2.84 -15.82
C SER A 62 -3.02 -1.86 -14.91
N GLY A 63 -2.43 -1.43 -13.79
CA GLY A 63 -3.08 -0.53 -12.82
C GLY A 63 -4.10 -1.22 -11.92
N GLU A 64 -3.93 -2.52 -11.67
CA GLU A 64 -4.81 -3.34 -10.83
C GLU A 64 -4.07 -3.85 -9.57
N PRO A 65 -3.63 -2.92 -8.67
CA PRO A 65 -2.73 -3.28 -7.56
C PRO A 65 -3.39 -4.21 -6.52
N GLU A 66 -4.69 -4.11 -6.29
CA GLU A 66 -5.39 -4.99 -5.35
C GLU A 66 -5.42 -6.45 -5.87
N LEU A 67 -5.58 -6.63 -7.18
CA LEU A 67 -5.50 -7.96 -7.79
C LEU A 67 -4.07 -8.49 -7.80
N ALA A 68 -3.08 -7.61 -7.92
CA ALA A 68 -1.67 -7.97 -7.80
C ALA A 68 -1.35 -8.49 -6.40
N ILE A 69 -1.79 -7.79 -5.34
CA ILE A 69 -1.66 -8.25 -3.95
C ILE A 69 -2.29 -9.63 -3.77
N ALA A 70 -3.50 -9.84 -4.31
CA ALA A 70 -4.15 -11.14 -4.24
C ALA A 70 -3.36 -12.25 -4.96
N ALA A 71 -2.67 -11.93 -6.07
CA ALA A 71 -1.78 -12.88 -6.75
C ALA A 71 -0.54 -13.18 -5.89
N PHE A 72 0.12 -12.16 -5.33
CA PHE A 72 1.29 -12.35 -4.45
C PHE A 72 0.94 -13.13 -3.17
N LEU A 73 -0.25 -12.89 -2.57
CA LEU A 73 -0.75 -13.68 -1.45
C LEU A 73 -0.96 -15.15 -1.81
N ARG A 74 -1.35 -15.46 -3.03
CA ARG A 74 -1.39 -16.86 -3.48
C ARG A 74 0.00 -17.48 -3.60
N ALA A 75 1.00 -16.69 -4.01
CA ALA A 75 2.38 -17.14 -4.09
C ALA A 75 2.95 -17.52 -2.72
N THR A 76 2.63 -16.77 -1.64
CA THR A 76 3.04 -17.14 -0.27
C THR A 76 2.49 -18.49 0.16
N GLY A 77 1.30 -18.87 -0.31
CA GLY A 77 0.65 -20.15 0.00
C GLY A 77 1.36 -21.38 -0.57
N LEU A 78 2.33 -21.21 -1.48
CA LEU A 78 3.14 -22.32 -2.02
C LEU A 78 4.26 -22.77 -1.08
N GLY A 79 4.56 -22.00 -0.02
CA GLY A 79 5.57 -22.32 0.99
C GLY A 79 7.03 -22.26 0.50
N ILE A 80 7.26 -21.64 -0.65
CA ILE A 80 8.59 -21.33 -1.19
C ILE A 80 8.70 -19.84 -1.47
N HIS A 81 9.90 -19.27 -1.34
CA HIS A 81 10.18 -17.85 -1.64
C HIS A 81 9.18 -16.87 -1.00
N GLU A 82 8.66 -17.21 0.18
CA GLU A 82 7.63 -16.43 0.89
C GLU A 82 8.07 -14.98 1.10
N GLU A 83 9.35 -14.76 1.47
CA GLU A 83 9.90 -13.42 1.65
C GLU A 83 9.81 -12.56 0.39
N GLN A 84 10.02 -13.15 -0.78
CA GLN A 84 9.92 -12.45 -2.05
C GLN A 84 8.49 -12.02 -2.34
N ALA A 85 7.52 -12.88 -2.10
CA ALA A 85 6.11 -12.57 -2.30
C ALA A 85 5.61 -11.52 -1.30
N LEU A 86 6.02 -11.62 -0.03
CA LEU A 86 5.71 -10.63 1.01
C LEU A 86 6.34 -9.26 0.71
N ALA A 87 7.58 -9.23 0.21
CA ALA A 87 8.22 -7.99 -0.22
C ALA A 87 7.45 -7.32 -1.36
N ALA A 88 6.96 -8.09 -2.35
CA ALA A 88 6.15 -7.56 -3.43
C ALA A 88 4.81 -6.99 -2.93
N ILE A 89 4.16 -7.64 -1.96
CA ILE A 89 2.95 -7.14 -1.32
C ILE A 89 3.22 -5.80 -0.64
N THR A 90 4.23 -5.76 0.24
CA THR A 90 4.59 -4.54 0.99
C THR A 90 4.93 -3.38 0.06
N GLN A 91 5.67 -3.66 -1.02
CA GLN A 91 5.97 -2.63 -2.02
C GLN A 91 4.70 -2.11 -2.67
N THR A 92 3.78 -2.99 -3.08
CA THR A 92 2.51 -2.60 -3.71
C THR A 92 1.63 -1.79 -2.76
N GLU A 93 1.51 -2.18 -1.49
CA GLU A 93 0.78 -1.43 -0.47
C GLU A 93 1.36 -0.02 -0.27
N ASN A 94 2.69 0.11 -0.23
CA ASN A 94 3.35 1.40 -0.14
C ASN A 94 3.10 2.27 -1.39
N GLU A 95 3.06 1.68 -2.59
CA GLU A 95 2.75 2.40 -3.82
C GLU A 95 1.31 2.92 -3.83
N ILE A 96 0.34 2.11 -3.38
CA ILE A 96 -1.06 2.52 -3.18
C ILE A 96 -1.15 3.69 -2.20
N ALA A 97 -0.54 3.56 -1.01
CA ALA A 97 -0.55 4.59 0.01
C ALA A 97 0.07 5.91 -0.49
N ASN A 98 1.20 5.84 -1.19
CA ASN A 98 1.85 7.00 -1.79
C ASN A 98 1.00 7.67 -2.87
N ALA A 99 0.31 6.89 -3.70
CA ALA A 99 -0.60 7.41 -4.72
C ALA A 99 -1.78 8.17 -4.08
N GLU A 100 -2.38 7.61 -3.03
CA GLU A 100 -3.46 8.23 -2.27
C GLU A 100 -2.99 9.52 -1.59
N ILE A 101 -1.84 9.51 -0.92
CA ILE A 101 -1.24 10.71 -0.32
C ILE A 101 -1.03 11.81 -1.36
N ASN A 102 -0.51 11.48 -2.54
CA ASN A 102 -0.29 12.44 -3.61
C ASN A 102 -1.59 13.04 -4.14
N GLN A 103 -2.65 12.25 -4.23
CA GLN A 103 -3.98 12.74 -4.61
C GLN A 103 -4.51 13.72 -3.57
N ILE A 104 -4.44 13.36 -2.28
CA ILE A 104 -4.88 14.23 -1.17
C ILE A 104 -4.06 15.53 -1.15
N ARG A 105 -2.73 15.46 -1.38
CA ARG A 105 -1.88 16.65 -1.48
C ARG A 105 -2.35 17.64 -2.55
N GLY A 106 -2.86 17.14 -3.68
CA GLY A 106 -3.45 17.98 -4.70
C GLY A 106 -4.66 18.77 -4.17
N VAL A 107 -5.53 18.11 -3.40
CA VAL A 107 -6.69 18.74 -2.76
C VAL A 107 -6.26 19.75 -1.71
N ILE A 108 -5.26 19.41 -0.88
CA ILE A 108 -4.68 20.31 0.12
C ILE A 108 -4.17 21.60 -0.54
N THR A 109 -3.35 21.46 -1.60
CA THR A 109 -2.78 22.62 -2.31
C THR A 109 -3.86 23.54 -2.86
N GLN A 110 -4.93 22.97 -3.40
CA GLN A 110 -6.07 23.76 -3.87
C GLN A 110 -6.81 24.44 -2.71
N ALA A 111 -7.10 23.70 -1.63
CA ALA A 111 -7.81 24.24 -0.47
C ALA A 111 -7.03 25.38 0.20
N GLU A 112 -5.70 25.27 0.31
CA GLU A 112 -4.84 26.35 0.81
C GLU A 112 -4.81 27.56 -0.14
N GLY A 113 -4.77 27.32 -1.46
CA GLY A 113 -4.81 28.38 -2.46
C GLY A 113 -6.14 29.14 -2.48
N ASP A 114 -7.23 28.47 -2.16
CA ASP A 114 -8.59 29.01 -2.07
C ASP A 114 -8.93 29.52 -0.64
N GLU A 115 -7.96 29.51 0.27
CA GLU A 115 -8.10 29.88 1.70
C GLU A 115 -9.16 29.06 2.45
N GLN A 116 -9.46 27.85 1.97
CA GLN A 116 -10.40 26.91 2.60
C GLN A 116 -9.69 26.13 3.72
N TRP A 117 -9.25 26.84 4.74
CA TRP A 117 -8.34 26.33 5.77
C TRP A 117 -8.88 25.11 6.54
N GLN A 118 -10.20 25.07 6.84
CA GLN A 118 -10.79 23.92 7.50
C GLN A 118 -10.75 22.67 6.61
N LEU A 119 -11.00 22.81 5.31
CA LEU A 119 -10.87 21.72 4.36
C LEU A 119 -9.42 21.22 4.29
N ALA A 120 -8.45 22.14 4.28
CA ALA A 120 -7.03 21.75 4.31
C ALA A 120 -6.70 20.94 5.57
N VAL A 121 -7.19 21.32 6.75
CA VAL A 121 -7.01 20.56 8.00
C VAL A 121 -7.59 19.15 7.87
N ASP A 122 -8.82 19.03 7.37
CA ASP A 122 -9.50 17.73 7.22
C ASP A 122 -8.75 16.81 6.23
N GLU A 123 -8.18 17.38 5.18
CA GLU A 123 -7.37 16.62 4.21
C GLU A 123 -5.99 16.22 4.79
N TYR A 124 -5.35 17.10 5.58
CA TYR A 124 -4.13 16.72 6.30
C TYR A 124 -4.39 15.57 7.31
N ASP A 125 -5.55 15.57 7.98
CA ASP A 125 -5.92 14.48 8.88
C ASP A 125 -6.07 13.15 8.15
N LYS A 126 -6.55 13.14 6.90
CA LYS A 126 -6.58 11.93 6.06
C LYS A 126 -5.16 11.43 5.74
N VAL A 127 -4.24 12.32 5.37
CA VAL A 127 -2.84 11.96 5.15
C VAL A 127 -2.23 11.35 6.41
N LEU A 128 -2.47 11.95 7.58
CA LEU A 128 -1.95 11.46 8.86
C LEU A 128 -2.60 10.15 9.32
N ALA A 129 -3.78 9.81 8.82
CA ALA A 129 -4.41 8.51 9.03
C ALA A 129 -3.71 7.40 8.21
N ILE A 130 -3.13 7.74 7.05
CA ILE A 130 -2.34 6.81 6.24
C ILE A 130 -0.92 6.64 6.84
N ASP A 131 -0.24 7.76 7.12
CA ASP A 131 1.07 7.76 7.78
C ASP A 131 1.18 8.94 8.77
N ALA A 132 1.11 8.62 10.05
CA ALA A 132 1.14 9.59 11.16
C ALA A 132 2.48 10.32 11.31
N ASN A 133 3.56 9.88 10.63
CA ASN A 133 4.91 10.42 10.79
C ASN A 133 5.32 11.38 9.67
N LEU A 134 4.44 11.70 8.73
CA LEU A 134 4.75 12.59 7.63
C LEU A 134 4.87 14.04 8.09
N LEU A 135 6.11 14.52 8.17
CA LEU A 135 6.43 15.85 8.70
C LEU A 135 5.70 16.98 7.97
N PHE A 136 5.53 16.89 6.64
CA PHE A 136 4.81 17.90 5.89
C PHE A 136 3.33 17.98 6.30
N ALA A 137 2.71 16.82 6.59
CA ALA A 137 1.31 16.76 7.00
C ALA A 137 1.12 17.25 8.44
N ILE A 138 2.05 16.91 9.34
CA ILE A 138 2.05 17.40 10.71
C ILE A 138 2.15 18.92 10.75
N SER A 139 3.14 19.49 10.05
CA SER A 139 3.37 20.94 10.03
C SER A 139 2.31 21.69 9.25
N GLY A 140 1.84 21.16 8.12
CA GLY A 140 0.79 21.75 7.31
C GLY A 140 -0.54 21.79 8.04
N ARG A 141 -0.91 20.73 8.73
CA ARG A 141 -2.09 20.66 9.58
C ARG A 141 -2.08 21.71 10.70
N ASP A 142 -0.93 21.87 11.38
CA ASP A 142 -0.78 22.89 12.42
C ASP A 142 -0.95 24.31 11.85
N TYR A 143 -0.31 24.58 10.70
CA TYR A 143 -0.45 25.84 9.99
C TYR A 143 -1.89 26.12 9.56
N ALA A 144 -2.51 25.19 8.82
CA ALA A 144 -3.88 25.30 8.35
C ALA A 144 -4.88 25.46 9.52
N GLY A 145 -4.64 24.74 10.64
CA GLY A 145 -5.45 24.84 11.84
C GLY A 145 -5.41 26.23 12.48
N LYS A 146 -4.24 26.88 12.51
CA LYS A 146 -4.11 28.26 12.97
C LYS A 146 -4.84 29.24 12.06
N ARG A 147 -4.74 29.05 10.74
CA ARG A 147 -5.47 29.88 9.75
C ARG A 147 -6.99 29.67 9.86
N ALA A 148 -7.46 28.43 9.94
CA ALA A 148 -8.90 28.13 10.11
C ALA A 148 -9.48 28.74 11.39
N ARG A 149 -8.69 28.76 12.49
CA ARG A 149 -9.11 29.42 13.73
C ARG A 149 -9.22 30.93 13.56
N LEU A 150 -8.23 31.55 12.89
CA LEU A 150 -8.24 33.01 12.62
C LEU A 150 -9.43 33.36 11.76
N ASP A 151 -9.67 32.66 10.65
CA ASP A 151 -10.79 32.89 9.75
C ASP A 151 -12.14 32.85 10.49
N ARG A 152 -12.36 31.80 11.29
CA ARG A 152 -13.57 31.65 12.09
C ARG A 152 -13.79 32.81 13.04
N LEU A 153 -12.73 33.28 13.72
CA LEU A 153 -12.85 34.39 14.66
C LEU A 153 -13.10 35.71 13.94
N LEU A 154 -12.53 35.93 12.75
CA LEU A 154 -12.82 37.12 11.94
C LEU A 154 -14.26 37.13 11.44
N VAL A 155 -14.76 36.01 10.91
CA VAL A 155 -16.15 35.89 10.46
C VAL A 155 -17.11 36.08 11.64
N GLU A 156 -16.86 35.43 12.78
CA GLU A 156 -17.68 35.56 13.98
C GLU A 156 -17.68 37.01 14.51
N GLY A 157 -16.56 37.73 14.41
CA GLY A 157 -16.45 39.13 14.74
C GLY A 157 -17.22 40.06 13.80
N ILE A 158 -17.15 39.80 12.48
CA ILE A 158 -17.90 40.57 11.48
C ILE A 158 -19.40 40.41 11.68
N ASP A 159 -19.86 39.19 11.94
CA ASP A 159 -21.29 38.89 12.16
C ASP A 159 -21.82 39.42 13.50
N ASN A 160 -20.95 39.55 14.50
CA ASN A 160 -21.29 39.96 15.85
C ASN A 160 -20.34 41.03 16.40
N PRO A 161 -20.31 42.24 15.81
CA PRO A 161 -19.31 43.26 16.14
C PRO A 161 -19.37 43.74 17.60
N HIS A 162 -20.53 43.57 18.30
CA HIS A 162 -20.67 43.91 19.70
C HIS A 162 -19.84 43.00 20.64
N ARG A 163 -19.48 41.82 20.20
CA ARG A 163 -18.61 40.89 20.96
C ARG A 163 -17.16 41.38 21.07
N PHE A 164 -16.72 42.27 20.19
CA PHE A 164 -15.40 42.88 20.30
C PHE A 164 -15.25 43.81 21.54
N SER A 165 -16.36 44.21 22.16
CA SER A 165 -16.33 44.94 23.42
C SER A 165 -16.20 44.04 24.66
N GLU A 166 -16.24 42.73 24.49
CA GLU A 166 -15.95 41.76 25.55
C GLU A 166 -14.44 41.56 25.66
N ASP A 167 -13.81 41.90 26.78
CA ASP A 167 -12.36 41.82 26.99
C ASP A 167 -11.79 40.45 26.64
N ALA A 168 -12.47 39.35 27.00
CA ALA A 168 -12.03 37.98 26.72
C ALA A 168 -12.03 37.66 25.22
N VAL A 169 -12.97 38.19 24.43
CA VAL A 169 -13.05 38.01 22.98
C VAL A 169 -11.95 38.83 22.30
N PHE A 170 -11.74 40.06 22.75
CA PHE A 170 -10.71 40.95 22.23
C PHE A 170 -9.29 40.34 22.45
N GLU A 171 -9.01 39.84 23.64
CA GLU A 171 -7.75 39.15 23.96
C GLU A 171 -7.54 37.93 23.08
N GLN A 172 -8.57 37.12 22.81
CA GLN A 172 -8.45 35.98 21.90
C GLN A 172 -8.12 36.39 20.45
N ILE A 173 -8.74 37.48 19.98
CA ILE A 173 -8.49 38.00 18.63
C ILE A 173 -7.06 38.53 18.52
N LEU A 174 -6.59 39.26 19.54
CA LEU A 174 -5.20 39.72 19.59
C LEU A 174 -4.20 38.55 19.57
N ASP A 175 -4.45 37.51 20.39
CA ASP A 175 -3.60 36.32 20.42
C ASP A 175 -3.52 35.64 19.04
N VAL A 176 -4.68 35.48 18.38
CA VAL A 176 -4.75 34.92 17.03
C VAL A 176 -4.06 35.82 15.99
N TYR A 177 -4.26 37.14 16.08
CA TYR A 177 -3.59 38.11 15.21
C TYR A 177 -2.07 38.05 15.33
N TYR A 178 -1.54 38.05 16.57
CA TYR A 178 -0.09 37.96 16.78
C TYR A 178 0.45 36.59 16.40
N THR A 179 -0.31 35.52 16.62
CA THR A 179 0.07 34.17 16.17
C THR A 179 0.07 34.08 14.65
N GLY A 180 -0.94 34.64 13.97
CA GLY A 180 -1.02 34.70 12.51
C GLY A 180 0.12 35.50 11.91
N ARG A 181 0.45 36.67 12.48
CA ARG A 181 1.58 37.48 12.04
C ARG A 181 2.96 36.82 12.20
N ALA A 182 3.10 35.90 13.12
CA ALA A 182 4.33 35.15 13.33
C ALA A 182 4.50 33.98 12.33
N ILE A 183 3.47 33.67 11.53
CA ILE A 183 3.44 32.60 10.56
C ILE A 183 3.81 33.13 9.14
N ASP A 184 3.52 34.39 8.85
CA ASP A 184 3.92 35.12 7.63
C ASP A 184 5.30 35.74 7.80
#